data_4a0b04f411b2dd1449065f1fb2e37cd9
#
_entry.id   4a0b04f411b2dd1449065f1fb2e37cd9
#
_cell.length_a   1.000
_cell.length_b   1.000
_cell.length_c   1.000
_cell.angle_alpha   90.00
_cell.angle_beta   90.00
_cell.angle_gamma   90.00
#
_symmetry.space_group_name_H-M   'P 1'
#
loop_
_entity.id
_entity.type
_entity.pdbx_description
1 polymer ?
#
loop_
_entity_poly.entity_id
_entity_poly.type
_entity_poly.pdbx_seq_one_letter_code
_entity_poly.pdbx_strand_id
1 'polypeptide(L)'
;MNSTEKLPQGQDVPAIEVNGLTVRFPVRGGVLGKVRDYFTAVDNVSFVLPQGKILSIVGESGCGKSTLVKSLVGLVPAVFVDYKLFGAPVVDGKFSGGKRICDLVQMVFQDPFSSLNPRQTVVEILTAPLVARGVSFDEAQGRARRLLDRVSIPNGALDKFPHEFSGGQRQRLCIARSLMVEPKVLLCDEVTSALDVSVQAQILHLLDDLRNDLGLSILFISHDMQVVRALSDEVLVMYFGKVVERGDADIVLTNPQHEYTKKLLASVPTIRRG
;
A
#
# COMPACT_ATOMS: atom_id res chain seq x y z
N MET A 1 -0.31 31.93 8.52
CA MET A 1 -1.53 31.94 7.70
C MET A 1 -1.70 30.53 7.15
N ASN A 2 -2.51 29.72 7.85
CA ASN A 2 -2.80 28.35 7.45
C ASN A 2 -3.92 28.34 6.42
N SER A 3 -3.57 28.39 5.14
CA SER A 3 -4.53 28.04 4.08
C SER A 3 -4.61 26.53 4.00
N THR A 4 -5.51 25.95 4.78
CA THR A 4 -5.98 24.57 4.57
C THR A 4 -6.79 24.58 3.27
N GLU A 5 -6.12 24.50 2.13
CA GLU A 5 -6.80 24.16 0.89
C GLU A 5 -7.46 22.80 1.08
N LYS A 6 -8.79 22.79 1.17
CA LYS A 6 -9.57 21.56 1.26
C LYS A 6 -9.32 20.77 -0.03
N LEU A 7 -8.92 19.50 0.13
CA LEU A 7 -8.89 18.57 -1.00
C LEU A 7 -10.29 18.58 -1.66
N PRO A 8 -10.37 18.46 -3.00
CA PRO A 8 -11.64 18.37 -3.70
C PRO A 8 -12.49 17.23 -3.10
N GLN A 9 -13.60 17.57 -2.47
CA GLN A 9 -14.56 16.61 -1.94
C GLN A 9 -15.70 16.53 -2.97
N GLY A 10 -15.57 15.57 -3.90
CA GLY A 10 -16.66 15.16 -4.78
C GLY A 10 -16.56 13.64 -4.93
N GLN A 11 -17.67 12.92 -4.92
CA GLN A 11 -17.70 11.46 -5.09
C GLN A 11 -17.09 11.02 -6.44
N ASP A 12 -16.88 11.95 -7.37
CA ASP A 12 -16.34 11.69 -8.71
C ASP A 12 -14.83 11.87 -8.84
N VAL A 13 -14.12 12.41 -7.82
CA VAL A 13 -12.66 12.62 -7.89
C VAL A 13 -11.94 11.43 -7.27
N PRO A 14 -11.15 10.66 -8.04
CA PRO A 14 -10.43 9.51 -7.49
C PRO A 14 -9.33 9.92 -6.52
N ALA A 15 -8.99 9.01 -5.59
CA ALA A 15 -7.84 9.19 -4.69
C ALA A 15 -6.52 9.12 -5.44
N ILE A 16 -6.41 8.17 -6.38
CA ILE A 16 -5.27 8.02 -7.30
C ILE A 16 -5.79 7.87 -8.73
N GLU A 17 -5.22 8.62 -9.66
CA GLU A 17 -5.36 8.42 -11.10
C GLU A 17 -3.96 8.33 -11.72
N VAL A 18 -3.69 7.22 -12.40
CA VAL A 18 -2.42 6.95 -13.07
C VAL A 18 -2.67 6.63 -14.53
N ASN A 19 -1.95 7.29 -15.42
CA ASN A 19 -1.93 7.01 -16.85
C ASN A 19 -0.51 6.75 -17.30
N GLY A 20 -0.32 5.66 -18.06
CA GLY A 20 0.92 5.34 -18.75
C GLY A 20 2.14 5.15 -17.84
N LEU A 21 1.97 4.57 -16.65
CA LEU A 21 3.06 4.28 -15.74
C LEU A 21 4.01 3.26 -16.36
N THR A 22 5.29 3.63 -16.48
CA THR A 22 6.35 2.75 -16.96
C THR A 22 7.55 2.78 -16.02
N VAL A 23 8.04 1.60 -15.63
CA VAL A 23 9.25 1.43 -14.81
C VAL A 23 10.25 0.57 -15.54
N ARG A 24 11.47 1.08 -15.72
CA ARG A 24 12.58 0.38 -16.38
C ARG A 24 13.80 0.34 -15.48
N PHE A 25 14.42 -0.81 -15.37
CA PHE A 25 15.68 -1.00 -14.67
C PHE A 25 16.82 -1.19 -15.65
N PRO A 26 17.97 -0.48 -15.50
CA PRO A 26 19.11 -0.64 -16.36
C PRO A 26 19.75 -2.01 -16.14
N VAL A 27 19.93 -2.79 -17.18
CA VAL A 27 20.69 -4.03 -17.19
C VAL A 27 22.14 -3.66 -17.50
N ARG A 28 23.01 -3.79 -16.50
CA ARG A 28 24.45 -3.50 -16.64
C ARG A 28 25.21 -4.75 -17.06
N GLY A 29 26.20 -4.58 -17.94
CA GLY A 29 27.02 -5.69 -18.42
C GLY A 29 28.47 -5.29 -18.72
N GLY A 30 29.38 -6.28 -18.74
CA GLY A 30 30.81 -6.08 -18.99
C GLY A 30 31.59 -5.57 -17.76
N VAL A 31 32.93 -5.58 -17.87
CA VAL A 31 33.86 -5.21 -16.79
C VAL A 31 33.70 -3.76 -16.30
N LEU A 32 33.18 -2.87 -17.14
CA LEU A 32 32.97 -1.44 -16.84
C LEU A 32 31.54 -1.09 -16.41
N GLY A 33 30.65 -2.09 -16.19
CA GLY A 33 29.30 -1.85 -15.70
C GLY A 33 28.43 -0.93 -16.58
N LYS A 34 28.72 -0.82 -17.87
CA LYS A 34 27.93 0.00 -18.80
C LYS A 34 26.52 -0.56 -18.97
N VAL A 35 25.52 0.33 -19.05
CA VAL A 35 24.14 -0.06 -19.36
C VAL A 35 24.11 -0.64 -20.76
N ARG A 36 23.66 -1.90 -20.88
CA ARG A 36 23.52 -2.62 -22.16
C ARG A 36 22.08 -2.69 -22.64
N ASP A 37 21.13 -2.72 -21.69
CA ASP A 37 19.71 -2.89 -22.00
C ASP A 37 18.88 -2.39 -20.82
N TYR A 38 17.57 -2.40 -20.96
CA TYR A 38 16.60 -2.06 -19.92
C TYR A 38 15.58 -3.19 -19.75
N PHE A 39 15.45 -3.65 -18.52
CA PHE A 39 14.34 -4.54 -18.12
C PHE A 39 13.12 -3.68 -17.76
N THR A 40 12.00 -3.86 -18.49
CA THR A 40 10.74 -3.18 -18.21
C THR A 40 9.93 -3.99 -17.20
N ALA A 41 9.89 -3.50 -15.96
CA ALA A 41 9.17 -4.16 -14.86
C ALA A 41 7.69 -3.76 -14.79
N VAL A 42 7.34 -2.56 -15.26
CA VAL A 42 5.98 -2.07 -15.42
C VAL A 42 5.91 -1.38 -16.78
N ASP A 43 4.93 -1.76 -17.60
CA ASP A 43 4.84 -1.36 -19.00
C ASP A 43 3.49 -0.71 -19.31
N ASN A 44 3.47 0.62 -19.38
CA ASN A 44 2.33 1.46 -19.76
C ASN A 44 1.04 1.14 -18.98
N VAL A 45 1.14 1.02 -17.65
CA VAL A 45 0.00 0.69 -16.79
C VAL A 45 -0.81 1.95 -16.46
N SER A 46 -2.14 1.82 -16.61
CA SER A 46 -3.10 2.87 -16.23
C SER A 46 -4.17 2.29 -15.31
N PHE A 47 -4.52 3.04 -14.25
CA PHE A 47 -5.58 2.66 -13.32
C PHE A 47 -6.11 3.85 -12.52
N VAL A 48 -7.23 3.64 -11.88
CA VAL A 48 -7.87 4.59 -10.97
C VAL A 48 -8.18 3.88 -9.65
N LEU A 49 -7.87 4.53 -8.53
CA LEU A 49 -8.32 4.13 -7.20
C LEU A 49 -9.38 5.13 -6.73
N PRO A 50 -10.65 4.76 -6.65
CA PRO A 50 -11.69 5.64 -6.13
C PRO A 50 -11.48 5.97 -4.64
N GLN A 51 -12.04 7.09 -4.17
CA GLN A 51 -11.97 7.43 -2.75
C GLN A 51 -12.76 6.43 -1.89
N GLY A 52 -12.18 6.05 -0.74
CA GLY A 52 -12.79 5.13 0.21
C GLY A 52 -12.92 3.68 -0.27
N LYS A 53 -12.29 3.34 -1.40
CA LYS A 53 -12.34 2.00 -2.00
C LYS A 53 -11.03 1.23 -1.82
N ILE A 54 -11.14 -0.08 -1.93
CA ILE A 54 -9.98 -1.00 -1.94
C ILE A 54 -9.82 -1.53 -3.36
N LEU A 55 -8.69 -1.17 -3.99
CA LEU A 55 -8.26 -1.73 -5.27
C LEU A 55 -7.13 -2.72 -5.01
N SER A 56 -7.34 -3.99 -5.35
CA SER A 56 -6.28 -4.99 -5.23
C SER A 56 -5.51 -5.18 -6.53
N ILE A 57 -4.21 -5.43 -6.40
CA ILE A 57 -3.34 -5.83 -7.51
C ILE A 57 -2.91 -7.28 -7.27
N VAL A 58 -3.24 -8.14 -8.21
CA VAL A 58 -2.95 -9.58 -8.15
C VAL A 58 -2.10 -10.03 -9.34
N GLY A 59 -1.43 -11.15 -9.21
CA GLY A 59 -0.60 -11.77 -10.25
C GLY A 59 0.56 -12.54 -9.64
N GLU A 60 1.30 -13.30 -10.44
CA GLU A 60 2.45 -14.09 -10.00
C GLU A 60 3.56 -13.24 -9.37
N SER A 61 4.43 -13.89 -8.57
CA SER A 61 5.61 -13.22 -8.02
C SER A 61 6.52 -12.73 -9.16
N GLY A 62 7.05 -11.52 -9.02
CA GLY A 62 7.91 -10.91 -10.03
C GLY A 62 7.19 -10.25 -11.22
N CYS A 63 5.85 -10.25 -11.31
CA CYS A 63 5.13 -9.60 -12.42
C CYS A 63 5.11 -8.05 -12.36
N GLY A 64 5.69 -7.41 -11.32
CA GLY A 64 5.83 -5.96 -11.25
C GLY A 64 4.96 -5.25 -10.19
N LYS A 65 4.12 -5.94 -9.42
CA LYS A 65 3.17 -5.34 -8.44
C LYS A 65 3.83 -4.41 -7.42
N SER A 66 4.81 -4.92 -6.66
CA SER A 66 5.54 -4.11 -5.67
C SER A 66 6.34 -2.97 -6.31
N THR A 67 6.84 -3.17 -7.53
CA THR A 67 7.52 -2.12 -8.30
C THR A 67 6.57 -0.99 -8.64
N LEU A 68 5.36 -1.33 -9.11
CA LEU A 68 4.30 -0.36 -9.39
C LEU A 68 3.98 0.47 -8.15
N VAL A 69 3.68 -0.18 -7.02
CA VAL A 69 3.28 0.53 -5.79
C VAL A 69 4.41 1.40 -5.23
N LYS A 70 5.65 0.90 -5.23
CA LYS A 70 6.83 1.67 -4.80
C LYS A 70 7.09 2.89 -5.67
N SER A 71 6.76 2.83 -6.96
CA SER A 71 6.92 3.96 -7.88
C SER A 71 5.94 5.11 -7.58
N LEU A 72 4.73 4.81 -7.09
CA LEU A 72 3.73 5.83 -6.73
C LEU A 72 4.20 6.76 -5.61
N VAL A 73 5.06 6.28 -4.72
CA VAL A 73 5.63 7.05 -3.60
C VAL A 73 7.07 7.50 -3.86
N GLY A 74 7.57 7.31 -5.07
CA GLY A 74 8.91 7.77 -5.47
C GLY A 74 10.07 6.91 -4.93
N LEU A 75 9.81 5.71 -4.38
CA LEU A 75 10.85 4.76 -3.94
C LEU A 75 11.53 4.07 -5.12
N VAL A 76 10.88 4.03 -6.27
CA VAL A 76 11.42 3.51 -7.52
C VAL A 76 11.22 4.56 -8.59
N PRO A 77 12.25 4.92 -9.38
CA PRO A 77 12.12 5.84 -10.49
C PRO A 77 11.14 5.32 -11.54
N ALA A 78 10.21 6.17 -11.97
CA ALA A 78 9.18 5.83 -12.94
C ALA A 78 8.89 7.01 -13.87
N VAL A 79 8.31 6.69 -15.04
CA VAL A 79 7.76 7.67 -15.96
C VAL A 79 6.24 7.50 -15.96
N PHE A 80 5.53 8.61 -15.83
CA PHE A 80 4.07 8.68 -15.94
C PHE A 80 3.71 9.58 -17.11
N VAL A 81 2.69 9.21 -17.88
CA VAL A 81 2.05 10.14 -18.81
C VAL A 81 1.25 11.17 -18.01
N ASP A 82 0.51 10.69 -17.01
CA ASP A 82 -0.18 11.56 -16.04
C ASP A 82 -0.30 10.83 -14.70
N TYR A 83 -0.09 11.56 -13.60
CA TYR A 83 -0.29 11.06 -12.24
C TYR A 83 -0.97 12.12 -11.40
N LYS A 84 -2.13 11.79 -10.84
CA LYS A 84 -2.90 12.69 -9.98
C LYS A 84 -3.24 12.05 -8.66
N LEU A 85 -3.22 12.87 -7.61
CA LEU A 85 -3.75 12.56 -6.29
C LEU A 85 -4.92 13.51 -6.00
N PHE A 86 -6.10 12.96 -5.75
CA PHE A 86 -7.32 13.74 -5.51
C PHE A 86 -7.55 14.81 -6.57
N GLY A 87 -7.37 14.45 -7.86
CA GLY A 87 -7.51 15.34 -9.01
C GLY A 87 -6.36 16.32 -9.22
N ALA A 88 -5.44 16.48 -8.27
CA ALA A 88 -4.29 17.36 -8.40
C ALA A 88 -3.09 16.64 -9.03
N PRO A 89 -2.41 17.23 -10.03
CA PRO A 89 -1.26 16.61 -10.67
C PRO A 89 -0.08 16.46 -9.69
N VAL A 90 0.65 15.36 -9.82
CA VAL A 90 1.89 15.09 -9.09
C VAL A 90 3.07 15.37 -10.01
N VAL A 91 3.93 16.29 -9.60
CA VAL A 91 5.16 16.65 -10.32
C VAL A 91 6.32 16.63 -9.34
N ASP A 92 7.40 15.94 -9.67
CA ASP A 92 8.61 15.83 -8.84
C ASP A 92 8.33 15.43 -7.37
N GLY A 93 7.40 14.47 -7.18
CA GLY A 93 7.05 13.98 -5.85
C GLY A 93 6.21 14.96 -5.00
N LYS A 94 5.70 16.03 -5.60
CA LYS A 94 4.83 17.03 -4.97
C LYS A 94 3.52 17.13 -5.72
N PHE A 95 2.47 17.48 -5.01
CA PHE A 95 1.17 17.79 -5.58
C PHE A 95 0.72 19.18 -5.11
N SER A 96 -0.44 19.66 -5.55
CA SER A 96 -1.00 21.00 -5.34
C SER A 96 -0.54 21.70 -4.03
N GLY A 97 -0.10 22.97 -4.13
CA GLY A 97 0.38 23.73 -2.99
C GLY A 97 1.76 23.32 -2.43
N GLY A 98 2.52 22.47 -3.16
CA GLY A 98 3.87 22.02 -2.75
C GLY A 98 3.89 20.96 -1.66
N LYS A 99 2.73 20.37 -1.31
CA LYS A 99 2.65 19.24 -0.38
C LYS A 99 3.36 18.02 -0.97
N ARG A 100 3.98 17.21 -0.11
CA ARG A 100 4.67 15.98 -0.54
C ARG A 100 3.69 14.83 -0.63
N ILE A 101 3.93 13.88 -1.54
CA ILE A 101 3.13 12.64 -1.65
C ILE A 101 3.02 11.94 -0.29
N CYS A 102 4.14 11.86 0.46
CA CYS A 102 4.18 11.17 1.76
C CYS A 102 3.34 11.83 2.87
N ASP A 103 2.71 12.97 2.62
CA ASP A 103 1.76 13.57 3.55
C ASP A 103 0.35 13.03 3.35
N LEU A 104 0.04 12.47 2.17
CA LEU A 104 -1.27 11.88 1.84
C LEU A 104 -1.22 10.37 1.63
N VAL A 105 -0.10 9.85 1.15
CA VAL A 105 0.07 8.44 0.78
C VAL A 105 1.12 7.82 1.67
N GLN A 106 0.76 6.75 2.37
CA GLN A 106 1.69 5.97 3.18
C GLN A 106 1.74 4.54 2.71
N MET A 107 2.86 3.86 2.98
CA MET A 107 3.07 2.47 2.56
C MET A 107 3.34 1.58 3.78
N VAL A 108 2.65 0.44 3.80
CA VAL A 108 2.94 -0.69 4.70
C VAL A 108 3.66 -1.76 3.89
N PHE A 109 4.86 -2.10 4.31
CA PHE A 109 5.73 -3.05 3.60
C PHE A 109 5.43 -4.49 3.99
N GLN A 110 5.84 -5.42 3.13
CA GLN A 110 5.64 -6.86 3.25
C GLN A 110 6.25 -7.45 4.52
N ASP A 111 7.46 -7.04 4.88
CA ASP A 111 8.18 -7.59 6.04
C ASP A 111 8.13 -6.63 7.23
N PRO A 112 7.36 -6.94 8.28
CA PRO A 112 7.30 -6.12 9.48
C PRO A 112 8.60 -6.17 10.31
N PHE A 113 9.44 -7.20 10.13
CA PHE A 113 10.70 -7.32 10.88
C PHE A 113 11.74 -6.31 10.38
N SER A 114 11.89 -6.14 9.08
CA SER A 114 12.80 -5.16 8.50
C SER A 114 12.24 -3.73 8.52
N SER A 115 10.92 -3.59 8.66
CA SER A 115 10.25 -2.29 8.62
C SER A 115 10.36 -1.50 9.93
N LEU A 116 10.58 -2.14 11.07
CA LEU A 116 10.72 -1.51 12.38
C LEU A 116 12.19 -1.54 12.82
N ASN A 117 12.73 -0.40 13.25
CA ASN A 117 14.08 -0.34 13.78
C ASN A 117 14.16 -1.10 15.13
N PRO A 118 14.90 -2.23 15.22
CA PRO A 118 14.93 -3.05 16.43
C PRO A 118 15.60 -2.39 17.65
N ARG A 119 16.28 -1.25 17.43
CA ARG A 119 16.97 -0.48 18.47
C ARG A 119 16.14 0.68 19.03
N GLN A 120 14.95 0.89 18.49
CA GLN A 120 14.02 1.94 18.93
C GLN A 120 12.84 1.31 19.65
N THR A 121 12.33 2.00 20.66
CA THR A 121 11.08 1.66 21.34
C THR A 121 9.88 1.97 20.44
N VAL A 122 8.73 1.39 20.76
CA VAL A 122 7.48 1.63 19.99
C VAL A 122 7.13 3.11 19.98
N VAL A 123 7.31 3.83 21.10
CA VAL A 123 7.02 5.27 21.14
C VAL A 123 7.93 6.05 20.19
N GLU A 124 9.23 5.75 20.16
CA GLU A 124 10.17 6.40 19.22
C GLU A 124 9.82 6.13 17.77
N ILE A 125 9.47 4.88 17.42
CA ILE A 125 9.08 4.48 16.07
C ILE A 125 7.80 5.19 15.63
N LEU A 126 6.79 5.24 16.50
CA LEU A 126 5.50 5.85 16.15
C LEU A 126 5.59 7.38 16.09
N THR A 127 6.32 8.02 17.01
CA THR A 127 6.39 9.49 17.05
C THR A 127 7.30 10.09 15.98
N ALA A 128 8.33 9.35 15.50
CA ALA A 128 9.31 9.83 14.54
C ALA A 128 8.71 10.53 13.30
N PRO A 129 7.65 10.01 12.64
CA PRO A 129 7.07 10.67 11.47
C PRO A 129 6.49 12.06 11.75
N LEU A 130 5.96 12.30 12.94
CA LEU A 130 5.38 13.58 13.36
C LEU A 130 6.45 14.54 13.88
N VAL A 131 7.38 14.05 14.69
CA VAL A 131 8.50 14.85 15.21
C VAL A 131 9.35 15.38 14.05
N ALA A 132 9.59 14.57 13.00
CA ALA A 132 10.27 15.01 11.79
C ALA A 132 9.51 16.11 11.01
N ARG A 133 8.22 16.33 11.31
CA ARG A 133 7.37 17.41 10.77
C ARG A 133 7.23 18.60 11.74
N GLY A 134 7.97 18.59 12.84
CA GLY A 134 7.96 19.66 13.83
C GLY A 134 6.83 19.59 14.87
N VAL A 135 6.09 18.47 14.93
CA VAL A 135 5.11 18.23 16.00
C VAL A 135 5.85 17.90 17.31
N SER A 136 5.39 18.43 18.44
CA SER A 136 6.00 18.14 19.74
C SER A 136 5.93 16.65 20.06
N PHE A 137 6.90 16.17 20.84
CA PHE A 137 6.93 14.76 21.27
C PHE A 137 5.68 14.37 22.05
N ASP A 138 5.23 15.23 22.98
CA ASP A 138 4.06 14.97 23.82
C ASP A 138 2.77 14.85 23.00
N GLU A 139 2.58 15.72 22.01
CA GLU A 139 1.45 15.64 21.08
C GLU A 139 1.52 14.37 20.23
N ALA A 140 2.69 14.05 19.68
CA ALA A 140 2.93 12.84 18.90
C ALA A 140 2.69 11.58 19.75
N GLN A 141 3.14 11.56 21.02
CA GLN A 141 2.91 10.44 21.93
C GLN A 141 1.41 10.28 22.25
N GLY A 142 0.70 11.38 22.50
CA GLY A 142 -0.75 11.34 22.70
C GLY A 142 -1.49 10.72 21.51
N ARG A 143 -1.03 11.01 20.29
CA ARG A 143 -1.56 10.41 19.07
C ARG A 143 -1.19 8.93 18.94
N ALA A 144 0.06 8.57 19.27
CA ALA A 144 0.50 7.19 19.25
C ALA A 144 -0.36 6.31 20.18
N ARG A 145 -0.71 6.77 21.39
CA ARG A 145 -1.62 6.07 22.29
C ARG A 145 -2.97 5.77 21.65
N ARG A 146 -3.61 6.78 21.06
CA ARG A 146 -4.91 6.60 20.37
C ARG A 146 -4.83 5.61 19.20
N LEU A 147 -3.72 5.59 18.46
CA LEU A 147 -3.54 4.65 17.35
C LEU A 147 -3.25 3.24 17.84
N LEU A 148 -2.51 3.06 18.94
CA LEU A 148 -2.31 1.74 19.55
C LEU A 148 -3.63 1.11 19.96
N ASP A 149 -4.55 1.88 20.56
CA ASP A 149 -5.89 1.40 20.92
C ASP A 149 -6.65 0.94 19.64
N ARG A 150 -6.60 1.72 18.56
CA ARG A 150 -7.24 1.37 17.28
C ARG A 150 -6.69 0.09 16.64
N VAL A 151 -5.39 -0.15 16.76
CA VAL A 151 -4.77 -1.38 16.21
C VAL A 151 -4.76 -2.52 17.24
N SER A 152 -5.48 -2.40 18.36
CA SER A 152 -5.59 -3.40 19.42
C SER A 152 -4.22 -3.81 20.00
N ILE A 153 -3.35 -2.83 20.23
CA ILE A 153 -2.08 -2.97 20.96
C ILE A 153 -2.20 -2.21 22.30
N PRO A 154 -1.96 -2.84 23.44
CA PRO A 154 -2.04 -2.16 24.74
C PRO A 154 -1.08 -0.97 24.85
N ASN A 155 -1.53 0.13 25.47
CA ASN A 155 -0.72 1.35 25.64
C ASN A 155 0.57 1.14 26.44
N GLY A 156 0.63 0.12 27.32
CA GLY A 156 1.85 -0.31 28.02
C GLY A 156 2.94 -0.87 27.09
N ALA A 157 2.65 -0.98 25.79
CA ALA A 157 3.61 -1.39 24.77
C ALA A 157 4.55 -0.27 24.31
N LEU A 158 4.31 0.98 24.65
CA LEU A 158 5.07 2.14 24.16
C LEU A 158 6.57 2.06 24.47
N ASP A 159 6.94 1.56 25.66
CA ASP A 159 8.32 1.46 26.11
C ASP A 159 9.02 0.17 25.67
N LYS A 160 8.30 -0.72 24.97
CA LYS A 160 8.82 -1.99 24.48
C LYS A 160 9.53 -1.84 23.13
N PHE A 161 10.39 -2.81 22.83
CA PHE A 161 11.09 -2.93 21.56
C PHE A 161 10.35 -3.87 20.60
N PRO A 162 10.53 -3.71 19.28
CA PRO A 162 9.87 -4.56 18.27
C PRO A 162 10.05 -6.05 18.48
N HIS A 163 11.20 -6.50 18.98
CA HIS A 163 11.50 -7.92 19.19
C HIS A 163 10.65 -8.57 20.30
N GLU A 164 9.96 -7.78 21.14
CA GLU A 164 9.07 -8.28 22.21
C GLU A 164 7.64 -8.58 21.71
N PHE A 165 7.37 -8.36 20.40
CA PHE A 165 6.06 -8.54 19.79
C PHE A 165 6.01 -9.73 18.82
N SER A 166 4.84 -10.38 18.73
CA SER A 166 4.58 -11.39 17.68
C SER A 166 4.58 -10.76 16.28
N GLY A 167 4.65 -11.58 15.23
CA GLY A 167 4.60 -11.11 13.85
C GLY A 167 3.36 -10.28 13.55
N GLY A 168 2.18 -10.73 13.97
CA GLY A 168 0.94 -9.98 13.80
C GLY A 168 0.89 -8.67 14.59
N GLN A 169 1.43 -8.64 15.80
CA GLN A 169 1.55 -7.41 16.58
C GLN A 169 2.52 -6.41 15.92
N ARG A 170 3.65 -6.88 15.38
CA ARG A 170 4.57 -6.02 14.61
C ARG A 170 3.90 -5.46 13.36
N GLN A 171 3.08 -6.27 12.66
CA GLN A 171 2.31 -5.79 11.51
C GLN A 171 1.33 -4.68 11.91
N ARG A 172 0.63 -4.84 13.03
CA ARG A 172 -0.25 -3.79 13.58
C ARG A 172 0.53 -2.52 13.94
N LEU A 173 1.75 -2.63 14.47
CA LEU A 173 2.63 -1.49 14.72
C LEU A 173 3.09 -0.80 13.41
N CYS A 174 3.38 -1.55 12.35
CA CYS A 174 3.68 -0.98 11.03
C CYS A 174 2.50 -0.20 10.44
N ILE A 175 1.27 -0.75 10.60
CA ILE A 175 0.04 -0.06 10.22
C ILE A 175 -0.14 1.22 11.06
N ALA A 176 -0.02 1.14 12.38
CA ALA A 176 -0.13 2.30 13.28
C ALA A 176 0.88 3.39 12.91
N ARG A 177 2.14 3.03 12.63
CA ARG A 177 3.18 3.99 12.21
C ARG A 177 2.79 4.72 10.93
N SER A 178 2.25 4.01 9.94
CA SER A 178 1.82 4.63 8.69
C SER A 178 0.64 5.60 8.89
N LEU A 179 -0.21 5.36 9.88
CA LEU A 179 -1.36 6.20 10.20
C LEU A 179 -1.01 7.44 11.04
N MET A 180 0.22 7.53 11.59
CA MET A 180 0.63 8.68 12.43
C MET A 180 0.47 10.02 11.71
N VAL A 181 0.63 10.06 10.41
CA VAL A 181 0.53 11.30 9.60
C VAL A 181 -0.86 11.55 9.01
N GLU A 182 -1.87 10.76 9.39
CA GLU A 182 -3.26 10.83 8.87
C GLU A 182 -3.33 10.78 7.34
N PRO A 183 -2.77 9.74 6.72
CA PRO A 183 -2.82 9.62 5.28
C PRO A 183 -4.27 9.51 4.78
N LYS A 184 -4.47 9.74 3.49
CA LYS A 184 -5.74 9.49 2.80
C LYS A 184 -5.69 8.23 1.94
N VAL A 185 -4.48 7.78 1.63
CA VAL A 185 -4.24 6.55 0.87
C VAL A 185 -3.23 5.68 1.61
N LEU A 186 -3.55 4.39 1.72
CA LEU A 186 -2.66 3.38 2.26
C LEU A 186 -2.29 2.39 1.15
N LEU A 187 -1.00 2.20 0.92
CA LEU A 187 -0.45 1.21 0.01
C LEU A 187 0.01 0.00 0.82
N CYS A 188 -0.60 -1.15 0.61
CA CYS A 188 -0.34 -2.38 1.35
C CYS A 188 0.37 -3.39 0.43
N ASP A 189 1.69 -3.57 0.60
CA ASP A 189 2.49 -4.51 -0.20
C ASP A 189 2.61 -5.84 0.53
N GLU A 190 1.78 -6.83 0.18
CA GLU A 190 1.74 -8.21 0.74
C GLU A 190 1.73 -8.26 2.27
N VAL A 191 0.99 -7.37 2.93
CA VAL A 191 1.02 -7.15 4.39
C VAL A 191 0.56 -8.33 5.24
N THR A 192 0.05 -9.39 4.64
CA THR A 192 -0.43 -10.60 5.33
C THR A 192 0.33 -11.86 4.95
N SER A 193 1.26 -11.81 3.98
CA SER A 193 1.91 -13.00 3.40
C SER A 193 2.79 -13.79 4.37
N ALA A 194 3.33 -13.15 5.41
CA ALA A 194 4.19 -13.76 6.42
C ALA A 194 3.44 -14.17 7.71
N LEU A 195 2.10 -14.12 7.71
CA LEU A 195 1.28 -14.35 8.89
C LEU A 195 0.50 -15.67 8.76
N ASP A 196 0.19 -16.29 9.89
CA ASP A 196 -0.74 -17.43 9.90
C ASP A 196 -2.18 -16.99 9.56
N VAL A 197 -3.01 -17.93 9.13
CA VAL A 197 -4.36 -17.67 8.61
C VAL A 197 -5.25 -16.91 9.60
N SER A 198 -5.12 -17.20 10.91
CA SER A 198 -5.94 -16.57 11.95
C SER A 198 -5.55 -15.12 12.17
N VAL A 199 -4.26 -14.82 12.18
CA VAL A 199 -3.71 -13.47 12.32
C VAL A 199 -3.95 -12.67 11.02
N GLN A 200 -3.85 -13.30 9.85
CA GLN A 200 -4.19 -12.71 8.56
C GLN A 200 -5.61 -12.17 8.56
N ALA A 201 -6.60 -12.97 8.97
CA ALA A 201 -7.99 -12.52 9.06
C ALA A 201 -8.15 -11.30 9.97
N GLN A 202 -7.46 -11.26 11.11
CA GLN A 202 -7.49 -10.11 12.02
C GLN A 202 -6.89 -8.84 11.41
N ILE A 203 -5.83 -8.95 10.59
CA ILE A 203 -5.24 -7.79 9.91
C ILE A 203 -6.17 -7.27 8.81
N LEU A 204 -6.86 -8.17 8.10
CA LEU A 204 -7.84 -7.78 7.07
C LEU A 204 -9.04 -7.04 7.67
N HIS A 205 -9.60 -7.55 8.76
CA HIS A 205 -10.66 -6.83 9.50
C HIS A 205 -10.18 -5.46 9.99
N LEU A 206 -8.97 -5.39 10.55
CA LEU A 206 -8.39 -4.13 10.98
C LEU A 206 -8.27 -3.12 9.82
N LEU A 207 -7.83 -3.56 8.63
CA LEU A 207 -7.72 -2.68 7.46
C LEU A 207 -9.09 -2.19 6.98
N ASP A 208 -10.11 -3.06 7.00
CA ASP A 208 -11.47 -2.68 6.64
C ASP A 208 -12.09 -1.70 7.64
N ASP A 209 -11.94 -1.95 8.95
CA ASP A 209 -12.36 -1.02 10.00
C ASP A 209 -11.69 0.35 9.85
N LEU A 210 -10.36 0.38 9.65
CA LEU A 210 -9.61 1.61 9.43
C LEU A 210 -10.03 2.35 8.16
N ARG A 211 -10.34 1.63 7.08
CA ARG A 211 -10.90 2.20 5.85
C ARG A 211 -12.20 2.93 6.14
N ASN A 212 -13.13 2.26 6.82
CA ASN A 212 -14.45 2.79 7.13
C ASN A 212 -14.37 3.98 8.11
N ASP A 213 -13.61 3.85 9.19
CA ASP A 213 -13.49 4.85 10.24
C ASP A 213 -12.76 6.13 9.80
N LEU A 214 -11.71 5.98 8.98
CA LEU A 214 -10.82 7.07 8.58
C LEU A 214 -11.07 7.56 7.15
N GLY A 215 -11.95 6.91 6.40
CA GLY A 215 -12.21 7.20 4.98
C GLY A 215 -10.99 6.95 4.10
N LEU A 216 -10.21 5.91 4.39
CA LEU A 216 -9.00 5.58 3.64
C LEU A 216 -9.34 4.97 2.30
N SER A 217 -8.56 5.31 1.28
CA SER A 217 -8.48 4.54 0.03
C SER A 217 -7.29 3.59 0.13
N ILE A 218 -7.45 2.32 -0.25
CA ILE A 218 -6.40 1.32 -0.07
C ILE A 218 -6.03 0.70 -1.41
N LEU A 219 -4.74 0.71 -1.75
CA LEU A 219 -4.17 -0.09 -2.82
C LEU A 219 -3.49 -1.30 -2.18
N PHE A 220 -4.04 -2.49 -2.43
CA PHE A 220 -3.67 -3.71 -1.74
C PHE A 220 -3.01 -4.72 -2.69
N ILE A 221 -1.82 -5.19 -2.37
CA ILE A 221 -1.17 -6.27 -3.12
C ILE A 221 -1.32 -7.57 -2.35
N SER A 222 -1.81 -8.60 -3.02
CA SER A 222 -1.83 -9.96 -2.51
C SER A 222 -1.67 -10.97 -3.65
N HIS A 223 -1.15 -12.14 -3.32
CA HIS A 223 -1.20 -13.33 -4.17
C HIS A 223 -2.29 -14.33 -3.69
N ASP A 224 -2.94 -14.05 -2.56
CA ASP A 224 -4.04 -14.86 -2.04
C ASP A 224 -5.39 -14.33 -2.55
N MET A 225 -6.03 -15.09 -3.45
CA MET A 225 -7.31 -14.72 -4.06
C MET A 225 -8.48 -14.74 -3.07
N GLN A 226 -8.38 -15.52 -1.98
CA GLN A 226 -9.42 -15.52 -0.94
C GLN A 226 -9.41 -14.22 -0.16
N VAL A 227 -8.22 -13.70 0.13
CA VAL A 227 -8.02 -12.39 0.75
C VAL A 227 -8.57 -11.28 -0.14
N VAL A 228 -8.19 -11.31 -1.43
CA VAL A 228 -8.64 -10.31 -2.40
C VAL A 228 -10.16 -10.29 -2.51
N ARG A 229 -10.79 -11.45 -2.59
CA ARG A 229 -12.24 -11.58 -2.65
C ARG A 229 -12.95 -11.06 -1.39
N ALA A 230 -12.35 -11.25 -0.23
CA ALA A 230 -12.94 -10.84 1.05
C ALA A 230 -12.83 -9.32 1.31
N LEU A 231 -11.82 -8.66 0.74
CA LEU A 231 -11.48 -7.29 1.11
C LEU A 231 -11.73 -6.26 -0.01
N SER A 232 -11.66 -6.66 -1.29
CA SER A 232 -11.50 -5.72 -2.40
C SER A 232 -12.81 -5.32 -3.05
N ASP A 233 -12.94 -4.06 -3.41
CA ASP A 233 -14.02 -3.57 -4.27
C ASP A 233 -13.71 -3.85 -5.75
N GLU A 234 -12.46 -3.59 -6.18
CA GLU A 234 -11.99 -3.82 -7.55
C GLU A 234 -10.66 -4.59 -7.54
N VAL A 235 -10.36 -5.25 -8.65
CA VAL A 235 -9.09 -5.95 -8.85
C VAL A 235 -8.43 -5.58 -10.18
N LEU A 236 -7.10 -5.47 -10.15
CA LEU A 236 -6.21 -5.40 -11.31
C LEU A 236 -5.39 -6.69 -11.38
N VAL A 237 -5.47 -7.40 -12.48
CA VAL A 237 -4.64 -8.58 -12.74
C VAL A 237 -3.42 -8.16 -13.55
N MET A 238 -2.23 -8.35 -12.96
CA MET A 238 -0.96 -8.03 -13.61
C MET A 238 -0.25 -9.28 -14.10
N TYR A 239 0.28 -9.20 -15.33
CA TYR A 239 1.08 -10.24 -15.97
C TYR A 239 2.22 -9.61 -16.76
N PHE A 240 3.48 -9.99 -16.46
CA PHE A 240 4.69 -9.44 -17.09
C PHE A 240 4.69 -7.91 -17.25
N GLY A 241 4.42 -7.20 -16.14
CA GLY A 241 4.45 -5.75 -16.10
C GLY A 241 3.22 -5.03 -16.69
N LYS A 242 2.24 -5.76 -17.19
CA LYS A 242 1.02 -5.21 -17.80
C LYS A 242 -0.22 -5.56 -17.00
N VAL A 243 -1.23 -4.70 -17.05
CA VAL A 243 -2.58 -5.04 -16.61
C VAL A 243 -3.27 -5.79 -17.75
N VAL A 244 -3.70 -7.02 -17.46
CA VAL A 244 -4.35 -7.90 -18.45
C VAL A 244 -5.85 -8.01 -18.23
N GLU A 245 -6.33 -7.78 -17.00
CA GLU A 245 -7.75 -7.74 -16.67
C GLU A 245 -8.01 -6.78 -15.50
N ARG A 246 -9.16 -6.11 -15.51
CA ARG A 246 -9.61 -5.22 -14.45
C ARG A 246 -11.12 -5.26 -14.33
N GLY A 247 -11.63 -5.11 -13.12
CA GLY A 247 -13.06 -4.99 -12.87
C GLY A 247 -13.41 -5.11 -11.39
N ASP A 248 -14.71 -5.20 -11.14
CA ASP A 248 -15.26 -5.57 -9.85
C ASP A 248 -14.64 -6.88 -9.37
N ALA A 249 -14.26 -6.95 -8.09
CA ALA A 249 -13.52 -8.09 -7.57
C ALA A 249 -14.33 -9.39 -7.65
N ASP A 250 -15.61 -9.36 -7.32
CA ASP A 250 -16.47 -10.55 -7.40
C ASP A 250 -16.62 -11.02 -8.86
N ILE A 251 -16.79 -10.10 -9.80
CA ILE A 251 -16.95 -10.44 -11.22
C ILE A 251 -15.67 -11.08 -11.76
N VAL A 252 -14.53 -10.44 -11.61
CA VAL A 252 -13.25 -10.93 -12.15
C VAL A 252 -12.84 -12.25 -11.51
N LEU A 253 -13.09 -12.42 -10.20
CA LEU A 253 -12.70 -13.64 -9.48
C LEU A 253 -13.68 -14.82 -9.68
N THR A 254 -14.91 -14.58 -10.15
CA THR A 254 -15.88 -15.64 -10.42
C THR A 254 -16.05 -15.96 -11.91
N ASN A 255 -15.90 -14.95 -12.76
CA ASN A 255 -16.09 -15.06 -14.23
C ASN A 255 -14.96 -14.35 -15.01
N PRO A 256 -13.69 -14.79 -14.83
CA PRO A 256 -12.54 -14.18 -15.50
C PRO A 256 -12.64 -14.29 -17.01
N GLN A 257 -12.30 -13.22 -17.71
CA GLN A 257 -12.32 -13.18 -19.17
C GLN A 257 -10.95 -13.52 -19.76
N HIS A 258 -9.88 -13.04 -19.14
CA HIS A 258 -8.51 -13.22 -19.65
C HIS A 258 -7.97 -14.62 -19.30
N GLU A 259 -7.33 -15.29 -20.26
CA GLU A 259 -6.79 -16.64 -20.09
C GLU A 259 -5.78 -16.80 -18.95
N TYR A 260 -4.97 -15.77 -18.73
CA TYR A 260 -4.04 -15.77 -17.58
C TYR A 260 -4.79 -15.72 -16.25
N THR A 261 -5.85 -14.91 -16.14
CA THR A 261 -6.67 -14.83 -14.92
C THR A 261 -7.32 -16.18 -14.61
N LYS A 262 -7.84 -16.86 -15.63
CA LYS A 262 -8.40 -18.23 -15.49
C LYS A 262 -7.36 -19.20 -14.94
N LYS A 263 -6.14 -19.18 -15.48
CA LYS A 263 -5.02 -20.01 -15.01
C LYS A 263 -4.62 -19.67 -13.58
N LEU A 264 -4.52 -18.38 -13.25
CA LEU A 264 -4.17 -17.89 -11.92
C LEU A 264 -5.19 -18.39 -10.88
N LEU A 265 -6.48 -18.28 -11.16
CA LEU A 265 -7.55 -18.74 -10.27
C LEU A 265 -7.62 -20.28 -10.17
N ALA A 266 -7.36 -21.01 -11.26
CA ALA A 266 -7.33 -22.47 -11.25
C ALA A 266 -6.17 -23.03 -10.40
N SER A 267 -5.11 -22.27 -10.18
CA SER A 267 -3.98 -22.67 -9.33
C SER A 267 -4.24 -22.49 -7.82
N VAL A 268 -5.31 -21.80 -7.45
CA VAL A 268 -5.71 -21.63 -6.04
C VAL A 268 -6.38 -22.91 -5.52
N PRO A 269 -5.87 -23.53 -4.43
CA PRO A 269 -6.52 -24.70 -3.87
C PRO A 269 -7.94 -24.39 -3.43
N THR A 270 -8.93 -25.03 -4.08
CA THR A 270 -10.33 -24.98 -3.62
C THR A 270 -10.48 -25.89 -2.41
N ILE A 271 -10.70 -25.31 -1.24
CA ILE A 271 -11.16 -26.10 -0.09
C ILE A 271 -12.58 -26.57 -0.45
N ARG A 272 -12.71 -27.82 -0.91
CA ARG A 272 -14.01 -28.45 -1.04
C ARG A 272 -14.58 -28.55 0.37
N ARG A 273 -15.65 -27.78 0.64
CA ARG A 273 -16.48 -28.02 1.82
C ARG A 273 -17.09 -29.41 1.63
N GLY A 274 -16.61 -30.38 2.42
CA GLY A 274 -17.24 -31.68 2.57
C GLY A 274 -18.56 -31.57 3.33
#